data_a54f3744322ecc212b0d30131ec2f811
#
_entry.id   a54f3744322ecc212b0d30131ec2f811
#
_cell.length_a   1.000
_cell.length_b   1.000
_cell.length_c   1.000
_cell.angle_alpha   90.00
_cell.angle_beta   90.00
_cell.angle_gamma   90.00
#
_symmetry.space_group_name_H-M   'P 1'
#
loop_
_entity.id
_entity.type
_entity.pdbx_description
1 polymer ?
#
loop_
_entity_poly.entity_id
_entity_poly.type
_entity_poly.pdbx_seq_one_letter_code
_entity_poly.pdbx_strand_id
1 'polypeptide(L)'
;FVSLEKTAGTEGIRISVIQGNIEQDKKWDPAYQSEVVSTYQRLTNSALREKPDLVIWPETATPFYFNGTYTNDPTMTKDLREYVRSTGTPLLFGSPYYEKTAGRSYILRNSAYLVNPAGETAAVYHKIHLVPFGEYVPLKSSVLFFVEKLVQAIGDFQTGTEYTLMKVR
;
A
#
# COMPACT_ATOMS: atom_id res chain seq x y z
N PHE A 1 5.39 -6.95 22.55
CA PHE A 1 4.62 -8.20 22.48
C PHE A 1 3.17 -7.88 22.87
N VAL A 2 2.26 -7.86 21.93
CA VAL A 2 0.83 -7.83 22.23
C VAL A 2 0.37 -9.27 22.38
N SER A 3 0.01 -9.68 23.58
CA SER A 3 -0.61 -10.98 23.83
C SER A 3 -2.04 -10.92 23.30
N LEU A 4 -2.32 -11.66 22.24
CA LEU A 4 -3.70 -11.87 21.79
C LEU A 4 -4.32 -12.93 22.69
N GLU A 5 -5.25 -12.53 23.54
CA GLU A 5 -6.09 -13.47 24.30
C GLU A 5 -6.90 -14.33 23.31
N LYS A 6 -6.77 -15.65 23.42
CA LYS A 6 -7.63 -16.57 22.71
C LYS A 6 -9.05 -16.42 23.26
N THR A 7 -9.93 -15.77 22.50
CA THR A 7 -11.36 -15.86 22.75
C THR A 7 -11.81 -17.28 22.46
N ALA A 8 -12.27 -17.98 23.50
CA ALA A 8 -12.76 -19.33 23.39
C ALA A 8 -13.94 -19.37 22.40
N GLY A 9 -13.82 -20.17 21.34
CA GLY A 9 -14.92 -20.49 20.41
C GLY A 9 -14.85 -19.84 19.02
N THR A 10 -13.86 -18.98 18.71
CA THR A 10 -13.64 -18.48 17.34
C THR A 10 -12.42 -19.15 16.71
N GLU A 11 -12.59 -19.74 15.52
CA GLU A 11 -11.43 -20.16 14.71
C GLU A 11 -10.52 -18.95 14.48
N GLY A 12 -9.25 -19.09 14.88
CA GLY A 12 -8.25 -18.05 14.67
C GLY A 12 -8.00 -17.81 13.16
N ILE A 13 -7.74 -16.58 12.78
CA ILE A 13 -7.27 -16.23 11.43
C ILE A 13 -5.73 -16.34 11.39
N ARG A 14 -5.21 -17.02 10.38
CA ARG A 14 -3.76 -17.10 10.13
C ARG A 14 -3.32 -15.98 9.21
N ILE A 15 -2.39 -15.16 9.67
CA ILE A 15 -1.88 -14.01 8.93
C ILE A 15 -0.39 -14.19 8.68
N SER A 16 0.05 -14.01 7.44
CA SER A 16 1.46 -13.91 7.07
C SER A 16 1.85 -12.47 6.78
N VAL A 17 2.77 -11.92 7.57
CA VAL A 17 3.31 -10.58 7.37
C VAL A 17 4.64 -10.68 6.65
N ILE A 18 4.77 -10.00 5.51
CA ILE A 18 5.93 -10.06 4.64
C ILE A 18 6.78 -8.81 4.86
N GLN A 19 8.07 -9.01 5.13
CA GLN A 19 9.05 -7.93 5.27
C GLN A 19 10.10 -8.05 4.16
N GLY A 20 10.10 -7.11 3.22
CA GLY A 20 10.97 -7.14 2.04
C GLY A 20 12.38 -6.62 2.28
N ASN A 21 12.62 -5.82 3.33
CA ASN A 21 13.89 -5.11 3.59
C ASN A 21 14.41 -4.34 2.37
N ILE A 22 13.50 -3.68 1.66
CA ILE A 22 13.84 -2.89 0.47
C ILE A 22 14.55 -1.61 0.87
N GLU A 23 15.70 -1.34 0.27
CA GLU A 23 16.45 -0.09 0.44
C GLU A 23 15.61 1.10 -0.04
N GLN A 24 15.63 2.20 0.72
CA GLN A 24 14.72 3.33 0.51
C GLN A 24 14.96 4.05 -0.84
N ASP A 25 16.19 4.12 -1.29
CA ASP A 25 16.59 4.70 -2.58
C ASP A 25 16.08 3.86 -3.76
N LYS A 26 16.14 2.53 -3.66
CA LYS A 26 15.60 1.63 -4.69
C LYS A 26 14.08 1.63 -4.74
N LYS A 27 13.42 1.84 -3.61
CA LYS A 27 11.96 1.75 -3.50
C LYS A 27 11.21 2.69 -4.45
N TRP A 28 11.78 3.88 -4.70
CA TRP A 28 11.14 4.91 -5.52
C TRP A 28 11.74 5.05 -6.92
N ASP A 29 12.80 4.32 -7.23
CA ASP A 29 13.40 4.33 -8.55
C ASP A 29 12.57 3.47 -9.52
N PRO A 30 12.04 4.05 -10.62
CA PRO A 30 11.29 3.31 -11.62
C PRO A 30 12.02 2.08 -12.18
N ALA A 31 13.36 2.12 -12.23
CA ALA A 31 14.16 1.00 -12.71
C ALA A 31 14.06 -0.25 -11.84
N TYR A 32 13.73 -0.10 -10.56
CA TYR A 32 13.64 -1.19 -9.57
C TYR A 32 12.21 -1.63 -9.25
N GLN A 33 11.19 -1.03 -9.86
CA GLN A 33 9.78 -1.34 -9.53
C GLN A 33 9.46 -2.83 -9.64
N SER A 34 9.90 -3.47 -10.72
CA SER A 34 9.67 -4.91 -10.93
C SER A 34 10.43 -5.77 -9.91
N GLU A 35 11.65 -5.38 -9.54
CA GLU A 35 12.46 -6.08 -8.54
C GLU A 35 11.81 -6.00 -7.15
N VAL A 36 11.31 -4.82 -6.76
CA VAL A 36 10.59 -4.62 -5.50
C VAL A 36 9.38 -5.54 -5.40
N VAL A 37 8.53 -5.55 -6.42
CA VAL A 37 7.32 -6.39 -6.44
C VAL A 37 7.67 -7.87 -6.45
N SER A 38 8.64 -8.29 -7.26
CA SER A 38 9.08 -9.69 -7.33
C SER A 38 9.66 -10.19 -6.01
N THR A 39 10.32 -9.33 -5.25
CA THR A 39 10.81 -9.64 -3.90
C THR A 39 9.66 -9.97 -2.95
N TYR A 40 8.61 -9.14 -2.93
CA TYR A 40 7.42 -9.40 -2.12
C TYR A 40 6.69 -10.68 -2.58
N GLN A 41 6.55 -10.90 -3.89
CA GLN A 41 5.93 -12.10 -4.43
C GLN A 41 6.71 -13.36 -4.04
N ARG A 42 8.04 -13.37 -4.16
CA ARG A 42 8.90 -14.49 -3.77
C ARG A 42 8.75 -14.84 -2.29
N LEU A 43 8.75 -13.83 -1.41
CA LEU A 43 8.57 -14.02 0.03
C LEU A 43 7.16 -14.53 0.35
N THR A 44 6.15 -13.99 -0.32
CA THR A 44 4.76 -14.45 -0.23
C THR A 44 4.64 -15.93 -0.63
N ASN A 45 5.24 -16.34 -1.75
CA ASN A 45 5.21 -17.74 -2.20
C ASN A 45 5.81 -18.70 -1.16
N SER A 46 6.82 -18.25 -0.41
CA SER A 46 7.35 -19.02 0.71
C SER A 46 6.36 -19.14 1.88
N ALA A 47 5.68 -18.03 2.20
CA ALA A 47 4.70 -17.96 3.28
C ALA A 47 3.40 -18.73 2.99
N LEU A 48 3.01 -18.87 1.72
CA LEU A 48 1.80 -19.61 1.32
C LEU A 48 1.83 -21.10 1.70
N ARG A 49 3.02 -21.68 1.98
CA ARG A 49 3.14 -23.05 2.48
C ARG A 49 2.42 -23.26 3.81
N GLU A 50 2.31 -22.20 4.63
CA GLU A 50 1.61 -22.19 5.91
C GLU A 50 0.09 -21.96 5.75
N LYS A 51 -0.42 -21.86 4.52
CA LYS A 51 -1.83 -21.64 4.18
C LYS A 51 -2.45 -20.48 4.98
N PRO A 52 -1.94 -19.26 4.83
CA PRO A 52 -2.50 -18.11 5.52
C PRO A 52 -3.89 -17.75 4.96
N ASP A 53 -4.75 -17.22 5.83
CA ASP A 53 -6.04 -16.64 5.46
C ASP A 53 -5.89 -15.22 4.88
N LEU A 54 -4.76 -14.56 5.19
CA LEU A 54 -4.41 -13.22 4.72
C LEU A 54 -2.89 -13.09 4.64
N VAL A 55 -2.41 -12.49 3.56
CA VAL A 55 -1.04 -12.00 3.43
C VAL A 55 -1.02 -10.49 3.56
N ILE A 56 -0.06 -9.95 4.30
CA ILE A 56 0.12 -8.50 4.48
C ILE A 56 1.50 -8.08 4.00
N TRP A 57 1.55 -7.13 3.06
CA TRP A 57 2.76 -6.39 2.70
C TRP A 57 2.77 -5.04 3.43
N PRO A 58 3.95 -4.44 3.64
CA PRO A 58 4.06 -3.21 4.42
C PRO A 58 3.47 -1.99 3.71
N GLU A 59 3.52 -0.86 4.42
CA GLU A 59 3.20 0.46 3.89
C GLU A 59 4.05 0.77 2.65
N THR A 60 3.40 1.31 1.62
CA THR A 60 4.04 1.65 0.34
C THR A 60 4.87 0.47 -0.24
N ALA A 61 4.30 -0.72 -0.21
CA ALA A 61 4.95 -1.92 -0.76
C ALA A 61 5.01 -1.90 -2.29
N THR A 62 4.06 -1.20 -2.94
CA THR A 62 4.08 -1.01 -4.39
C THR A 62 4.65 0.36 -4.73
N PRO A 63 5.72 0.43 -5.54
CA PRO A 63 6.31 1.70 -6.00
C PRO A 63 5.56 2.28 -7.22
N PHE A 64 4.25 2.09 -7.28
CA PHE A 64 3.36 2.58 -8.32
C PHE A 64 1.95 2.78 -7.76
N TYR A 65 1.12 3.55 -8.47
CA TYR A 65 -0.27 3.78 -8.09
C TYR A 65 -1.15 2.58 -8.47
N PHE A 66 -1.56 1.79 -7.49
CA PHE A 66 -2.33 0.57 -7.74
C PHE A 66 -3.72 0.83 -8.35
N ASN A 67 -4.30 1.99 -8.10
CA ASN A 67 -5.56 2.39 -8.75
C ASN A 67 -5.42 2.78 -10.23
N GLY A 68 -4.20 2.79 -10.77
CA GLY A 68 -3.94 2.86 -12.21
C GLY A 68 -4.27 4.17 -12.92
N THR A 69 -4.57 5.25 -12.18
CA THR A 69 -5.08 6.49 -12.80
C THR A 69 -4.00 7.51 -13.16
N TYR A 70 -2.79 7.40 -12.65
CA TYR A 70 -1.70 8.34 -12.90
C TYR A 70 -0.77 7.93 -14.04
N THR A 71 -0.45 6.67 -14.14
CA THR A 71 0.38 6.13 -15.22
C THR A 71 -0.51 5.51 -16.29
N ASN A 72 -0.24 5.78 -17.55
CA ASN A 72 -0.93 5.15 -18.67
C ASN A 72 -0.60 3.66 -18.83
N ASP A 73 0.19 3.10 -17.92
CA ASP A 73 0.55 1.69 -17.91
C ASP A 73 -0.11 0.94 -16.75
N PRO A 74 -1.23 0.26 -17.01
CA PRO A 74 -1.92 -0.56 -16.01
C PRO A 74 -1.26 -1.94 -15.80
N THR A 75 -0.15 -2.24 -16.48
CA THR A 75 0.43 -3.60 -16.51
C THR A 75 0.76 -4.10 -15.12
N MET A 76 1.50 -3.32 -14.32
CA MET A 76 1.88 -3.75 -12.97
C MET A 76 0.67 -3.98 -12.04
N THR A 77 -0.38 -3.16 -12.15
CA THR A 77 -1.63 -3.37 -11.43
C THR A 77 -2.32 -4.66 -11.86
N LYS A 78 -2.37 -4.91 -13.16
CA LYS A 78 -2.95 -6.13 -13.73
C LYS A 78 -2.17 -7.36 -13.27
N ASP A 79 -0.86 -7.33 -13.37
CA ASP A 79 0.03 -8.42 -12.98
C ASP A 79 -0.09 -8.74 -11.49
N LEU A 80 -0.17 -7.72 -10.63
CA LEU A 80 -0.37 -7.94 -9.20
C LEU A 80 -1.76 -8.54 -8.91
N ARG A 81 -2.80 -8.12 -9.60
CA ARG A 81 -4.15 -8.73 -9.49
C ARG A 81 -4.16 -10.20 -9.93
N GLU A 82 -3.51 -10.51 -11.04
CA GLU A 82 -3.36 -11.88 -11.53
C GLU A 82 -2.54 -12.75 -10.58
N TYR A 83 -1.48 -12.18 -10.01
CA TYR A 83 -0.70 -12.84 -8.97
C TYR A 83 -1.57 -13.19 -7.76
N VAL A 84 -2.33 -12.25 -7.20
CA VAL A 84 -3.24 -12.53 -6.08
C VAL A 84 -4.25 -13.61 -6.44
N ARG A 85 -4.83 -13.55 -7.64
CA ARG A 85 -5.75 -14.58 -8.13
C ARG A 85 -5.08 -15.96 -8.21
N SER A 86 -3.84 -16.03 -8.65
CA SER A 86 -3.11 -17.29 -8.75
C SER A 86 -2.79 -17.92 -7.39
N THR A 87 -2.62 -17.11 -6.35
CA THR A 87 -2.39 -17.59 -4.98
C THR A 87 -3.66 -18.07 -4.28
N GLY A 88 -4.83 -17.58 -4.69
CA GLY A 88 -6.10 -17.82 -4.02
C GLY A 88 -6.19 -17.25 -2.60
N THR A 89 -5.23 -16.43 -2.19
CA THR A 89 -5.14 -15.86 -0.84
C THR A 89 -5.30 -14.34 -0.90
N PRO A 90 -6.15 -13.73 -0.05
CA PRO A 90 -6.29 -12.27 0.02
C PRO A 90 -4.95 -11.59 0.35
N LEU A 91 -4.72 -10.44 -0.28
CA LEU A 91 -3.53 -9.61 -0.05
C LEU A 91 -3.94 -8.22 0.44
N LEU A 92 -3.42 -7.82 1.61
CA LEU A 92 -3.47 -6.45 2.12
C LEU A 92 -2.10 -5.80 1.90
N PHE A 93 -2.04 -4.63 1.26
CA PHE A 93 -0.77 -3.95 1.01
C PHE A 93 -0.92 -2.44 0.94
N GLY A 94 0.17 -1.74 1.27
CA GLY A 94 0.27 -0.29 1.12
C GLY A 94 0.66 0.09 -0.31
N SER A 95 -0.02 1.12 -0.84
CA SER A 95 0.24 1.72 -2.15
C SER A 95 -0.13 3.20 -2.14
N PRO A 96 0.61 4.06 -2.84
CA PRO A 96 0.14 5.40 -3.10
C PRO A 96 -1.16 5.36 -3.94
N TYR A 97 -2.05 6.30 -3.66
CA TYR A 97 -3.31 6.51 -4.37
C TYR A 97 -3.27 7.84 -5.10
N TYR A 98 -3.74 7.85 -6.32
CA TYR A 98 -3.86 9.05 -7.14
C TYR A 98 -5.30 9.19 -7.64
N GLU A 99 -5.83 10.41 -7.55
CA GLU A 99 -7.14 10.76 -8.10
C GLU A 99 -7.06 12.11 -8.79
N LYS A 100 -7.49 12.16 -10.04
CA LYS A 100 -7.62 13.41 -10.78
C LYS A 100 -8.96 14.07 -10.42
N THR A 101 -8.90 15.30 -9.95
CA THR A 101 -10.09 16.10 -9.65
C THR A 101 -10.48 16.98 -10.83
N ALA A 102 -11.61 17.67 -10.73
CA ALA A 102 -12.04 18.63 -11.73
C ALA A 102 -10.99 19.72 -11.93
N GLY A 103 -10.66 20.04 -13.20
CA GLY A 103 -9.61 20.97 -13.57
C GLY A 103 -8.25 20.28 -13.74
N ARG A 104 -7.16 20.93 -13.26
CA ARG A 104 -5.79 20.43 -13.31
C ARG A 104 -5.27 19.93 -11.97
N SER A 105 -6.16 19.82 -10.97
CA SER A 105 -5.80 19.40 -9.63
C SER A 105 -5.82 17.87 -9.49
N TYR A 106 -5.09 17.35 -8.52
CA TYR A 106 -5.06 15.93 -8.19
C TYR A 106 -5.00 15.74 -6.67
N ILE A 107 -5.41 14.58 -6.22
CA ILE A 107 -5.35 14.13 -4.84
C ILE A 107 -4.37 12.96 -4.77
N LEU A 108 -3.41 13.05 -3.85
CA LEU A 108 -2.53 11.96 -3.47
C LEU A 108 -2.89 11.49 -2.06
N ARG A 109 -2.92 10.19 -1.83
CA ARG A 109 -3.11 9.60 -0.50
C ARG A 109 -2.17 8.43 -0.29
N ASN A 110 -1.76 8.24 0.94
CA ASN A 110 -1.14 6.98 1.37
C ASN A 110 -2.26 6.01 1.72
N SER A 111 -2.30 4.85 1.08
CA SER A 111 -3.47 3.98 1.15
C SER A 111 -3.08 2.52 1.37
N ALA A 112 -4.00 1.77 1.99
CA ALA A 112 -3.94 0.33 2.08
C ALA A 112 -5.07 -0.28 1.24
N TYR A 113 -4.74 -1.28 0.45
CA TYR A 113 -5.66 -2.01 -0.42
C TYR A 113 -5.82 -3.44 0.06
N LEU A 114 -7.06 -3.89 0.19
CA LEU A 114 -7.38 -5.30 0.33
C LEU A 114 -7.83 -5.83 -1.03
N VAL A 115 -7.07 -6.76 -1.59
CA VAL A 115 -7.42 -7.48 -2.82
C VAL A 115 -7.86 -8.89 -2.43
N ASN A 116 -9.05 -9.28 -2.89
CA ASN A 116 -9.64 -10.59 -2.62
C ASN A 116 -9.02 -11.69 -3.52
N PRO A 117 -9.30 -12.98 -3.26
CA PRO A 117 -8.78 -14.09 -4.08
C PRO A 117 -9.19 -14.06 -5.56
N ALA A 118 -10.23 -13.30 -5.92
CA ALA A 118 -10.61 -13.09 -7.32
C ALA A 118 -9.78 -11.99 -8.01
N GLY A 119 -8.81 -11.37 -7.30
CA GLY A 119 -7.99 -10.27 -7.82
C GLY A 119 -8.72 -8.92 -7.85
N GLU A 120 -9.86 -8.81 -7.16
CA GLU A 120 -10.66 -7.59 -7.09
C GLU A 120 -10.34 -6.78 -5.84
N THR A 121 -10.40 -5.47 -5.93
CA THR A 121 -10.26 -4.60 -4.77
C THR A 121 -11.50 -4.71 -3.89
N ALA A 122 -11.37 -5.36 -2.74
CA ALA A 122 -12.47 -5.54 -1.79
C ALA A 122 -12.66 -4.32 -0.88
N ALA A 123 -11.56 -3.63 -0.51
CA ALA A 123 -11.61 -2.42 0.30
C ALA A 123 -10.35 -1.57 0.09
N VAL A 124 -10.50 -0.26 0.34
CA VAL A 124 -9.39 0.70 0.35
C VAL A 124 -9.52 1.56 1.61
N TYR A 125 -8.42 1.70 2.33
CA TYR A 125 -8.28 2.63 3.44
C TYR A 125 -7.30 3.73 3.06
N HIS A 126 -7.62 4.97 3.33
CA HIS A 126 -6.74 6.11 3.18
C HIS A 126 -6.22 6.55 4.55
N LYS A 127 -4.91 6.66 4.69
CA LYS A 127 -4.25 7.04 5.94
C LYS A 127 -4.80 8.37 6.48
N ILE A 128 -5.28 8.36 7.71
CA ILE A 128 -5.89 9.52 8.38
C ILE A 128 -4.82 10.37 9.08
N HIS A 129 -3.90 9.73 9.78
CA HIS A 129 -2.82 10.41 10.52
C HIS A 129 -1.54 10.43 9.71
N LEU A 130 -1.30 11.52 9.00
CA LEU A 130 -0.10 11.72 8.19
C LEU A 130 1.09 12.11 9.05
N VAL A 131 2.30 11.70 8.63
CA VAL A 131 3.56 12.05 9.29
C VAL A 131 4.00 13.45 8.86
N PRO A 132 4.10 14.41 9.79
CA PRO A 132 4.62 15.75 9.48
C PRO A 132 6.04 15.66 8.90
N PHE A 133 6.33 16.51 7.92
CA PHE A 133 7.61 16.56 7.17
C PHE A 133 7.98 15.29 6.40
N GLY A 134 7.21 14.21 6.52
CA GLY A 134 7.39 12.99 5.75
C GLY A 134 6.31 12.81 4.66
N GLU A 135 5.08 13.18 4.96
CA GLU A 135 3.93 13.01 4.07
C GLU A 135 3.20 14.32 3.77
N TYR A 136 3.38 15.33 4.61
CA TYR A 136 2.91 16.70 4.37
C TYR A 136 3.81 17.71 5.07
N VAL A 137 3.80 18.95 4.57
CA VAL A 137 4.52 20.06 5.20
C VAL A 137 3.52 20.94 5.93
N PRO A 138 3.59 21.00 7.29
CA PRO A 138 2.74 21.90 8.04
C PRO A 138 3.14 23.37 7.78
N LEU A 139 2.16 24.28 7.78
CA LEU A 139 2.38 25.74 7.66
C LEU A 139 3.12 26.19 6.40
N LYS A 140 2.78 25.65 5.24
CA LYS A 140 3.38 26.00 3.93
C LYS A 140 3.51 27.52 3.67
N SER A 141 2.66 28.32 4.28
CA SER A 141 2.66 29.79 4.11
C SER A 141 3.77 30.54 4.84
N SER A 142 4.46 29.93 5.79
CA SER A 142 5.38 30.63 6.70
C SER A 142 6.84 30.16 6.66
N VAL A 143 7.17 29.03 6.01
CA VAL A 143 8.52 28.43 6.08
C VAL A 143 9.11 28.21 4.67
N LEU A 144 8.66 28.94 3.68
CA LEU A 144 8.76 28.66 2.25
C LEU A 144 10.16 28.61 1.66
N PHE A 145 11.21 29.13 2.25
CA PHE A 145 12.48 29.30 1.52
C PHE A 145 13.49 28.15 1.67
N PHE A 146 13.43 27.37 2.74
CA PHE A 146 14.37 26.26 2.98
C PHE A 146 13.79 24.87 2.65
N VAL A 147 12.50 24.76 2.44
CA VAL A 147 11.77 23.50 2.35
C VAL A 147 11.45 23.06 0.92
N GLU A 148 11.57 23.98 -0.07
CA GLU A 148 11.20 23.68 -1.48
C GLU A 148 11.95 22.47 -2.08
N LYS A 149 13.21 22.26 -1.72
CA LYS A 149 13.98 21.09 -2.20
C LYS A 149 13.57 19.78 -1.52
N LEU A 150 13.11 19.82 -0.27
CA LEU A 150 12.60 18.65 0.44
C LEU A 150 11.17 18.33 0.01
N VAL A 151 10.36 19.35 -0.31
CA VAL A 151 8.95 19.21 -0.72
C VAL A 151 8.78 18.61 -2.12
N GLN A 152 9.75 18.78 -3.03
CA GLN A 152 9.69 18.13 -4.35
C GLN A 152 9.83 16.60 -4.30
N ALA A 153 10.41 16.05 -3.23
CA ALA A 153 10.53 14.60 -3.02
C ALA A 153 9.39 14.01 -2.18
N ILE A 154 8.63 14.85 -1.45
CA ILE A 154 7.54 14.45 -0.58
C ILE A 154 6.25 14.92 -1.23
N GLY A 155 5.45 13.99 -1.76
CA GLY A 155 4.11 14.30 -2.26
C GLY A 155 3.25 14.93 -1.15
N ASP A 156 2.41 15.90 -1.52
CA ASP A 156 1.40 16.46 -0.64
C ASP A 156 0.26 15.46 -0.47
N PHE A 157 0.45 14.49 0.39
CA PHE A 157 -0.60 13.53 0.68
C PHE A 157 -1.76 14.23 1.42
N GLN A 158 -2.97 13.89 1.05
CA GLN A 158 -4.19 14.30 1.74
C GLN A 158 -4.63 13.21 2.70
N THR A 159 -5.19 13.63 3.84
CA THR A 159 -5.72 12.71 4.84
C THR A 159 -6.95 11.97 4.34
N GLY A 160 -7.09 10.71 4.74
CA GLY A 160 -8.37 10.01 4.71
C GLY A 160 -9.33 10.56 5.75
N THR A 161 -10.62 10.29 5.58
CA THR A 161 -11.69 10.78 6.47
C THR A 161 -12.45 9.65 7.16
N GLU A 162 -12.22 8.39 6.76
CA GLU A 162 -13.01 7.25 7.20
C GLU A 162 -12.14 6.11 7.72
N TYR A 163 -12.60 5.47 8.78
CA TYR A 163 -12.05 4.20 9.28
C TYR A 163 -12.69 3.05 8.52
N THR A 164 -12.04 2.59 7.45
CA THR A 164 -12.54 1.50 6.62
C THR A 164 -12.36 0.15 7.32
N LEU A 165 -13.45 -0.55 7.58
CA LEU A 165 -13.40 -1.94 8.02
C LEU A 165 -13.14 -2.86 6.82
N MET A 166 -12.06 -3.66 6.91
CA MET A 166 -11.68 -4.60 5.85
C MET A 166 -12.11 -6.01 6.24
N LYS A 167 -13.07 -6.58 5.49
CA LYS A 167 -13.59 -7.91 5.73
C LYS A 167 -12.79 -8.93 4.91
N VAL A 168 -12.16 -9.89 5.59
CA VAL A 168 -11.30 -10.91 4.96
C VAL A 168 -12.05 -12.20 4.64
N ARG A 169 -13.09 -12.51 5.44
CA ARG A 169 -14.00 -13.67 5.28
C ARG A 169 -15.46 -13.23 5.31
#